data_095e19617490e8760e59ebbd781e341d
#
_entry.id   095e19617490e8760e59ebbd781e341d
#
_cell.length_a   1.000
_cell.length_b   1.000
_cell.length_c   1.000
_cell.angle_alpha   90.00
_cell.angle_beta   90.00
_cell.angle_gamma   90.00
#
_symmetry.space_group_name_H-M   'P 1'
#
loop_
_entity.id
_entity.type
_entity.pdbx_description
1 polymer ?
#
loop_
_entity_poly.entity_id
_entity_poly.type
_entity_poly.pdbx_seq_one_letter_code
_entity_poly.pdbx_strand_id
1 'polypeptide(L)'
;MQNQIGAPKGFSLSDPRVRAWLFQILTVAFVVGLGWYLFHNTQTNLQHRGITSGFDFLERSAGFGIAQHLIDYTESDSYARVFVIGLLNTLLVTFIGVVLATLLGFVIGVARLSPNWMINKLATVYVEIFRNIPPLLQILFWYFAVFLTLPGPRGSIDIGDVFFISNRGLNMPGASMAEGFWPFVAGLVLAVLAIVLMVRLANRRFEETGEPFHKVWVGLALFIGIPGLCVLLFGSPVNWEIPQLKGFNFAGGWVLIPELLALTLALTIYTAAFIAEIVRSGIRSVSHGQTEAARSLGLREGPTLRKVIIPQALRVIIPPLTSQYLNLAKNSSLAAGIGYPEMVSLFAGTVLNQTGQAIEVIAITMSVYLAISISISLLMNGYNKRIALIER
;
A
#
# COMPACT_ATOMS: atom_id res chain seq x y z
N MET A 1 34.82 53.96 35.01
CA MET A 1 34.28 53.10 33.90
C MET A 1 32.78 53.26 33.94
N GLN A 2 32.23 54.08 33.05
CA GLN A 2 30.78 54.35 32.98
C GLN A 2 30.11 53.30 32.14
N ASN A 3 29.21 52.51 32.76
CA ASN A 3 28.27 51.62 32.06
C ASN A 3 27.25 52.50 31.30
N GLN A 4 27.41 52.59 30.01
CA GLN A 4 26.34 53.14 29.14
C GLN A 4 25.24 52.07 29.02
N ILE A 5 24.16 52.24 29.76
CA ILE A 5 22.89 51.56 29.58
C ILE A 5 22.33 52.06 28.25
N GLY A 6 22.44 51.26 27.19
CA GLY A 6 21.90 51.55 25.88
C GLY A 6 20.38 51.66 25.98
N ALA A 7 19.84 52.83 25.58
CA ALA A 7 18.39 53.03 25.45
C ALA A 7 17.73 51.94 24.56
N PRO A 8 16.49 51.51 24.84
CA PRO A 8 15.81 50.49 24.04
C PRO A 8 15.70 51.02 22.59
N LYS A 9 16.28 50.28 21.64
CA LYS A 9 16.22 50.59 20.22
C LYS A 9 14.73 50.59 19.81
N GLY A 10 14.16 51.79 19.62
CA GLY A 10 12.83 51.95 19.13
C GLY A 10 12.61 51.24 17.77
N PHE A 11 11.40 50.85 17.49
CA PHE A 11 11.00 50.22 16.22
C PHE A 11 11.45 51.10 15.04
N SER A 12 12.48 50.68 14.33
CA SER A 12 12.97 51.40 13.14
C SER A 12 12.76 50.52 11.93
N LEU A 13 12.06 51.06 10.92
CA LEU A 13 11.86 50.39 9.61
C LEU A 13 13.18 50.17 8.84
N SER A 14 14.28 50.74 9.28
CA SER A 14 15.61 50.50 8.73
C SER A 14 16.28 49.25 9.29
N ASP A 15 15.76 48.66 10.39
CA ASP A 15 16.26 47.42 10.94
C ASP A 15 15.82 46.24 10.03
N PRO A 16 16.76 45.40 9.50
CA PRO A 16 16.44 44.25 8.67
C PRO A 16 15.51 43.26 9.36
N ARG A 17 15.56 43.11 10.68
CA ARG A 17 14.72 42.20 11.46
C ARG A 17 13.28 42.71 11.49
N VAL A 18 13.08 44.00 11.71
CA VAL A 18 11.74 44.64 11.73
C VAL A 18 11.09 44.49 10.35
N ARG A 19 11.85 44.71 9.27
CA ARG A 19 11.34 44.53 7.90
C ARG A 19 10.98 43.05 7.63
N ALA A 20 11.82 42.09 8.05
CA ALA A 20 11.52 40.67 7.88
C ALA A 20 10.21 40.27 8.59
N TRP A 21 10.02 40.71 9.84
CA TRP A 21 8.77 40.48 10.57
C TRP A 21 7.58 41.16 9.91
N LEU A 22 7.73 42.37 9.44
CA LEU A 22 6.66 43.12 8.75
C LEU A 22 6.24 42.41 7.45
N PHE A 23 7.19 41.99 6.64
CA PHE A 23 6.90 41.21 5.43
C PHE A 23 6.24 39.87 5.75
N GLN A 24 6.69 39.18 6.81
CA GLN A 24 6.06 37.92 7.22
C GLN A 24 4.60 38.14 7.65
N ILE A 25 4.35 39.17 8.49
CA ILE A 25 3.00 39.50 8.95
C ILE A 25 2.11 39.88 7.76
N LEU A 26 2.61 40.72 6.83
CA LEU A 26 1.87 41.12 5.65
C LEU A 26 1.56 39.94 4.74
N THR A 27 2.54 39.02 4.56
CA THR A 27 2.32 37.81 3.77
C THR A 27 1.28 36.91 4.42
N VAL A 28 1.36 36.69 5.74
CA VAL A 28 0.35 35.90 6.46
C VAL A 28 -1.01 36.57 6.40
N ALA A 29 -1.08 37.87 6.63
CA ALA A 29 -2.34 38.63 6.55
C ALA A 29 -2.96 38.58 5.14
N PHE A 30 -2.13 38.68 4.10
CA PHE A 30 -2.57 38.54 2.71
C PHE A 30 -3.11 37.12 2.43
N VAL A 31 -2.39 36.07 2.83
CA VAL A 31 -2.81 34.68 2.64
C VAL A 31 -4.12 34.39 3.39
N VAL A 32 -4.22 34.84 4.65
CA VAL A 32 -5.44 34.69 5.46
C VAL A 32 -6.59 35.47 4.87
N GLY A 33 -6.35 36.74 4.47
CA GLY A 33 -7.37 37.61 3.83
C GLY A 33 -7.86 37.04 2.51
N LEU A 34 -6.95 36.54 1.67
CA LEU A 34 -7.31 35.86 0.42
C LEU A 34 -8.10 34.57 0.69
N GLY A 35 -7.67 33.75 1.64
CA GLY A 35 -8.40 32.55 2.05
C GLY A 35 -9.81 32.85 2.55
N TRP A 36 -9.96 33.88 3.38
CA TRP A 36 -11.26 34.35 3.86
C TRP A 36 -12.16 34.86 2.71
N TYR A 37 -11.59 35.66 1.81
CA TYR A 37 -12.31 36.17 0.64
C TYR A 37 -12.81 35.04 -0.25
N LEU A 38 -11.94 34.08 -0.57
CA LEU A 38 -12.31 32.92 -1.38
C LEU A 38 -13.39 32.07 -0.70
N PHE A 39 -13.27 31.84 0.61
CA PHE A 39 -14.24 31.08 1.39
C PHE A 39 -15.61 31.78 1.40
N HIS A 40 -15.63 33.08 1.72
CA HIS A 40 -16.87 33.88 1.77
C HIS A 40 -17.56 33.96 0.41
N ASN A 41 -16.78 34.25 -0.65
CA ASN A 41 -17.29 34.28 -2.01
C ASN A 41 -17.86 32.93 -2.48
N THR A 42 -17.20 31.86 -2.10
CA THR A 42 -17.67 30.50 -2.39
C THR A 42 -18.99 30.21 -1.69
N GLN A 43 -19.08 30.49 -0.40
CA GLN A 43 -20.34 30.32 0.37
C GLN A 43 -21.49 31.09 -0.23
N THR A 44 -21.27 32.37 -0.58
CA THR A 44 -22.28 33.21 -1.22
C THR A 44 -22.73 32.63 -2.57
N ASN A 45 -21.79 32.17 -3.39
CA ASN A 45 -22.11 31.56 -4.69
C ASN A 45 -22.86 30.22 -4.55
N LEU A 46 -22.56 29.41 -3.54
CA LEU A 46 -23.29 28.18 -3.27
C LEU A 46 -24.73 28.44 -2.85
N GLN A 47 -24.93 29.43 -1.95
CA GLN A 47 -26.27 29.85 -1.53
C GLN A 47 -27.10 30.37 -2.71
N HIS A 48 -26.52 31.22 -3.58
CA HIS A 48 -27.19 31.71 -4.80
C HIS A 48 -27.56 30.59 -5.78
N ARG A 49 -26.82 29.48 -5.79
CA ARG A 49 -27.10 28.32 -6.64
C ARG A 49 -28.00 27.28 -5.95
N GLY A 50 -28.46 27.53 -4.73
CA GLY A 50 -29.29 26.60 -3.96
C GLY A 50 -28.58 25.31 -3.56
N ILE A 51 -27.24 25.30 -3.58
CA ILE A 51 -26.43 24.14 -3.17
C ILE A 51 -26.31 24.17 -1.65
N THR A 52 -26.81 23.14 -0.98
CA THR A 52 -26.67 22.97 0.46
C THR A 52 -25.23 22.61 0.80
N SER A 53 -24.61 23.32 1.75
CA SER A 53 -23.31 22.96 2.31
C SER A 53 -23.51 22.14 3.59
N GLY A 54 -22.52 21.30 3.93
CA GLY A 54 -22.53 20.47 5.13
C GLY A 54 -22.34 19.01 4.84
N PHE A 55 -22.24 18.19 5.89
CA PHE A 55 -21.95 16.77 5.79
C PHE A 55 -23.17 15.86 5.93
N ASP A 56 -24.37 16.42 6.03
CA ASP A 56 -25.62 15.67 6.21
C ASP A 56 -25.93 14.73 5.03
N PHE A 57 -25.34 14.99 3.86
CA PHE A 57 -25.46 14.09 2.73
C PHE A 57 -24.90 12.69 3.01
N LEU A 58 -23.93 12.58 3.92
CA LEU A 58 -23.34 11.29 4.25
C LEU A 58 -24.35 10.27 4.79
N GLU A 59 -25.44 10.74 5.41
CA GLU A 59 -26.51 9.90 5.95
C GLU A 59 -27.56 9.51 4.91
N ARG A 60 -27.58 10.20 3.75
CA ARG A 60 -28.55 9.91 2.68
C ARG A 60 -28.20 8.59 1.99
N SER A 61 -29.23 7.90 1.48
CA SER A 61 -29.05 6.71 0.66
C SER A 61 -28.30 7.03 -0.63
N ALA A 62 -27.35 6.15 -0.98
CA ALA A 62 -26.49 6.31 -2.16
C ALA A 62 -27.23 6.10 -3.47
N GLY A 63 -28.12 5.10 -3.54
CA GLY A 63 -28.96 4.83 -4.71
C GLY A 63 -28.23 4.32 -5.93
N PHE A 64 -27.01 3.78 -5.81
CA PHE A 64 -26.24 3.18 -6.91
C PHE A 64 -25.46 1.94 -6.48
N GLY A 65 -25.27 1.01 -7.41
CA GLY A 65 -24.51 -0.21 -7.18
C GLY A 65 -22.99 0.00 -7.26
N ILE A 66 -22.23 -0.75 -6.48
CA ILE A 66 -20.77 -0.78 -6.51
C ILE A 66 -20.30 -2.17 -6.89
N ALA A 67 -19.57 -2.29 -8.00
CA ALA A 67 -19.18 -3.58 -8.58
C ALA A 67 -18.23 -4.39 -7.68
N GLN A 68 -17.40 -3.74 -6.88
CA GLN A 68 -16.50 -4.38 -5.92
C GLN A 68 -16.56 -3.69 -4.57
N HIS A 69 -16.79 -4.48 -3.54
CA HIS A 69 -16.82 -4.04 -2.15
C HIS A 69 -16.29 -5.16 -1.25
N LEU A 70 -15.55 -4.80 -0.21
CA LEU A 70 -14.97 -5.72 0.79
C LEU A 70 -15.88 -5.93 2.01
N ILE A 71 -16.94 -5.13 2.10
CA ILE A 71 -17.98 -5.18 3.14
C ILE A 71 -19.34 -5.23 2.46
N ASP A 72 -20.34 -5.82 3.11
CA ASP A 72 -21.70 -5.88 2.56
C ASP A 72 -22.23 -4.50 2.21
N TYR A 73 -22.83 -4.39 1.02
CA TYR A 73 -23.32 -3.13 0.49
C TYR A 73 -24.58 -3.37 -0.35
N THR A 74 -25.54 -2.49 -0.17
CA THR A 74 -26.77 -2.41 -0.97
C THR A 74 -27.01 -0.96 -1.42
N GLU A 75 -27.78 -0.75 -2.46
CA GLU A 75 -28.08 0.59 -2.98
C GLU A 75 -28.86 1.47 -1.99
N SER A 76 -29.49 0.87 -0.96
CA SER A 76 -30.14 1.58 0.14
C SER A 76 -29.20 2.09 1.23
N ASP A 77 -27.94 1.65 1.21
CA ASP A 77 -26.94 2.11 2.17
C ASP A 77 -26.57 3.57 1.93
N SER A 78 -26.01 4.20 2.98
CA SER A 78 -25.69 5.62 2.97
C SER A 78 -24.37 5.94 2.24
N TYR A 79 -24.18 7.22 1.86
CA TYR A 79 -22.89 7.69 1.35
C TYR A 79 -21.74 7.50 2.34
N ALA A 80 -22.00 7.47 3.65
CA ALA A 80 -20.99 7.13 4.64
C ALA A 80 -20.48 5.68 4.46
N ARG A 81 -21.36 4.75 4.07
CA ARG A 81 -20.95 3.38 3.74
C ARG A 81 -20.14 3.32 2.44
N VAL A 82 -20.55 4.09 1.44
CA VAL A 82 -19.78 4.28 0.19
C VAL A 82 -18.39 4.82 0.47
N PHE A 83 -18.25 5.77 1.42
CA PHE A 83 -16.96 6.27 1.86
C PHE A 83 -16.05 5.15 2.38
N VAL A 84 -16.57 4.30 3.25
CA VAL A 84 -15.79 3.16 3.81
C VAL A 84 -15.36 2.22 2.69
N ILE A 85 -16.25 1.93 1.72
CA ILE A 85 -15.92 1.06 0.58
C ILE A 85 -14.81 1.68 -0.27
N GLY A 86 -14.92 2.96 -0.62
CA GLY A 86 -13.89 3.66 -1.39
C GLY A 86 -12.55 3.67 -0.68
N LEU A 87 -12.54 3.90 0.63
CA LEU A 87 -11.33 3.83 1.45
C LEU A 87 -10.72 2.41 1.44
N LEU A 88 -11.53 1.39 1.67
CA LEU A 88 -11.06 -0.01 1.69
C LEU A 88 -10.51 -0.45 0.33
N ASN A 89 -11.18 -0.09 -0.76
CA ASN A 89 -10.72 -0.39 -2.11
C ASN A 89 -9.40 0.33 -2.46
N THR A 90 -9.26 1.59 -2.03
CA THR A 90 -7.99 2.34 -2.17
C THR A 90 -6.85 1.68 -1.39
N LEU A 91 -7.11 1.25 -0.15
CA LEU A 91 -6.14 0.56 0.68
C LEU A 91 -5.78 -0.81 0.13
N LEU A 92 -6.76 -1.56 -0.41
CA LEU A 92 -6.54 -2.87 -1.04
C LEU A 92 -5.54 -2.78 -2.20
N VAL A 93 -5.80 -1.89 -3.16
CA VAL A 93 -4.90 -1.67 -4.30
C VAL A 93 -3.53 -1.20 -3.84
N THR A 94 -3.49 -0.24 -2.91
CA THR A 94 -2.23 0.27 -2.37
C THR A 94 -1.41 -0.83 -1.72
N PHE A 95 -2.02 -1.65 -0.88
CA PHE A 95 -1.33 -2.74 -0.17
C PHE A 95 -0.80 -3.80 -1.14
N ILE A 96 -1.67 -4.32 -2.01
CA ILE A 96 -1.27 -5.34 -3.00
C ILE A 96 -0.19 -4.79 -3.93
N GLY A 97 -0.39 -3.58 -4.44
CA GLY A 97 0.55 -2.92 -5.33
C GLY A 97 1.92 -2.69 -4.69
N VAL A 98 1.99 -2.23 -3.44
CA VAL A 98 3.24 -2.04 -2.69
C VAL A 98 3.97 -3.37 -2.52
N VAL A 99 3.28 -4.42 -2.11
CA VAL A 99 3.90 -5.75 -1.92
C VAL A 99 4.45 -6.30 -3.23
N LEU A 100 3.62 -6.34 -4.27
CA LEU A 100 4.02 -6.88 -5.57
C LEU A 100 5.11 -6.04 -6.25
N ALA A 101 4.99 -4.70 -6.20
CA ALA A 101 6.01 -3.81 -6.78
C ALA A 101 7.35 -3.91 -6.05
N THR A 102 7.33 -4.12 -4.74
CA THR A 102 8.56 -4.33 -3.95
C THR A 102 9.24 -5.62 -4.34
N LEU A 103 8.49 -6.73 -4.35
CA LEU A 103 9.03 -8.04 -4.73
C LEU A 103 9.60 -8.03 -6.15
N LEU A 104 8.81 -7.57 -7.12
CA LEU A 104 9.23 -7.49 -8.52
C LEU A 104 10.40 -6.53 -8.70
N GLY A 105 10.37 -5.35 -8.07
CA GLY A 105 11.42 -4.34 -8.16
C GLY A 105 12.75 -4.82 -7.55
N PHE A 106 12.73 -5.56 -6.44
CA PHE A 106 13.93 -6.19 -5.88
C PHE A 106 14.51 -7.23 -6.84
N VAL A 107 13.68 -8.12 -7.39
CA VAL A 107 14.13 -9.14 -8.34
C VAL A 107 14.79 -8.48 -9.57
N ILE A 108 14.14 -7.49 -10.18
CA ILE A 108 14.66 -6.80 -11.36
C ILE A 108 15.90 -5.96 -11.01
N GLY A 109 15.93 -5.30 -9.84
CA GLY A 109 17.06 -4.51 -9.38
C GLY A 109 18.31 -5.36 -9.20
N VAL A 110 18.18 -6.57 -8.63
CA VAL A 110 19.26 -7.55 -8.51
C VAL A 110 19.63 -8.11 -9.88
N ALA A 111 18.67 -8.41 -10.76
CA ALA A 111 18.90 -8.87 -12.12
C ALA A 111 19.75 -7.87 -12.94
N ARG A 112 19.59 -6.56 -12.72
CA ARG A 112 20.43 -5.51 -13.34
C ARG A 112 21.88 -5.48 -12.86
N LEU A 113 22.20 -6.18 -11.79
CA LEU A 113 23.57 -6.35 -11.28
C LEU A 113 24.20 -7.65 -11.72
N SER A 114 23.46 -8.51 -12.44
CA SER A 114 23.93 -9.80 -12.91
C SER A 114 25.13 -9.64 -13.86
N PRO A 115 26.19 -10.48 -13.71
CA PRO A 115 27.28 -10.57 -14.68
C PRO A 115 26.81 -11.17 -16.03
N ASN A 116 25.68 -11.85 -16.04
CA ASN A 116 25.08 -12.37 -17.27
C ASN A 116 24.51 -11.22 -18.11
N TRP A 117 25.08 -11.02 -19.29
CA TRP A 117 24.69 -9.92 -20.21
C TRP A 117 23.20 -9.95 -20.55
N MET A 118 22.62 -11.14 -20.82
CA MET A 118 21.22 -11.25 -21.22
C MET A 118 20.27 -10.82 -20.08
N ILE A 119 20.51 -11.33 -18.87
CA ILE A 119 19.70 -10.99 -17.68
C ILE A 119 19.77 -9.50 -17.40
N ASN A 120 21.00 -8.94 -17.42
CA ASN A 120 21.20 -7.50 -17.19
C ASN A 120 20.49 -6.67 -18.27
N LYS A 121 20.62 -7.06 -19.55
CA LYS A 121 20.02 -6.32 -20.66
C LYS A 121 18.49 -6.33 -20.63
N LEU A 122 17.88 -7.51 -20.39
CA LEU A 122 16.43 -7.63 -20.28
C LEU A 122 15.88 -6.80 -19.10
N ALA A 123 16.51 -6.88 -17.93
CA ALA A 123 16.13 -6.09 -16.77
C ALA A 123 16.30 -4.58 -17.00
N THR A 124 17.34 -4.17 -17.77
CA THR A 124 17.55 -2.77 -18.13
C THR A 124 16.48 -2.29 -19.10
N VAL A 125 16.17 -3.04 -20.16
CA VAL A 125 15.10 -2.71 -21.12
C VAL A 125 13.75 -2.56 -20.42
N TYR A 126 13.41 -3.48 -19.50
CA TYR A 126 12.20 -3.38 -18.68
C TYR A 126 12.15 -2.02 -17.95
N VAL A 127 13.20 -1.67 -17.22
CA VAL A 127 13.22 -0.43 -16.43
C VAL A 127 13.10 0.80 -17.31
N GLU A 128 13.83 0.85 -18.44
CA GLU A 128 13.78 1.99 -19.36
C GLU A 128 12.40 2.16 -20.01
N ILE A 129 11.73 1.07 -20.38
CA ILE A 129 10.40 1.13 -20.98
C ILE A 129 9.37 1.63 -19.93
N PHE A 130 9.26 0.93 -18.79
CA PHE A 130 8.16 1.19 -17.88
C PHE A 130 8.31 2.47 -17.04
N ARG A 131 9.52 2.99 -16.86
CA ARG A 131 9.72 4.31 -16.24
C ARG A 131 9.35 5.48 -17.15
N ASN A 132 9.45 5.31 -18.45
CA ASN A 132 9.25 6.39 -19.44
C ASN A 132 7.82 6.45 -20.00
N ILE A 133 6.97 5.47 -19.71
CA ILE A 133 5.56 5.47 -20.10
C ILE A 133 4.71 5.97 -18.91
N PRO A 134 3.83 6.99 -19.12
CA PRO A 134 2.93 7.47 -18.05
C PRO A 134 2.08 6.35 -17.47
N PRO A 135 1.88 6.31 -16.13
CA PRO A 135 1.16 5.21 -15.47
C PRO A 135 -0.30 5.10 -15.92
N LEU A 136 -0.98 6.21 -16.21
CA LEU A 136 -2.34 6.19 -16.73
C LEU A 136 -2.43 5.44 -18.06
N LEU A 137 -1.48 5.65 -18.98
CA LEU A 137 -1.46 4.94 -20.27
C LEU A 137 -1.24 3.45 -20.08
N GLN A 138 -0.42 3.05 -19.11
CA GLN A 138 -0.24 1.64 -18.77
C GLN A 138 -1.53 1.03 -18.21
N ILE A 139 -2.26 1.75 -17.33
CA ILE A 139 -3.55 1.30 -16.80
C ILE A 139 -4.56 1.11 -17.95
N LEU A 140 -4.69 2.10 -18.85
CA LEU A 140 -5.60 2.03 -19.99
C LEU A 140 -5.22 0.88 -20.93
N PHE A 141 -3.93 0.67 -21.20
CA PHE A 141 -3.45 -0.45 -22.02
C PHE A 141 -3.84 -1.80 -21.41
N TRP A 142 -3.52 -2.05 -20.14
CA TRP A 142 -3.85 -3.31 -19.50
C TRP A 142 -5.37 -3.54 -19.45
N TYR A 143 -6.15 -2.50 -19.18
CA TYR A 143 -7.59 -2.61 -19.08
C TYR A 143 -8.23 -2.86 -20.46
N PHE A 144 -8.04 -1.93 -21.42
CA PHE A 144 -8.73 -1.99 -22.71
C PHE A 144 -8.12 -2.99 -23.70
N ALA A 145 -6.78 -3.06 -23.76
CA ALA A 145 -6.11 -3.89 -24.76
C ALA A 145 -5.82 -5.32 -24.30
N VAL A 146 -5.84 -5.57 -22.98
CA VAL A 146 -5.56 -6.91 -22.44
C VAL A 146 -6.82 -7.51 -21.81
N PHE A 147 -7.32 -6.95 -20.69
CA PHE A 147 -8.38 -7.61 -19.94
C PHE A 147 -9.74 -7.61 -20.65
N LEU A 148 -10.15 -6.51 -21.28
CA LEU A 148 -11.43 -6.45 -21.99
C LEU A 148 -11.43 -7.22 -23.31
N THR A 149 -10.29 -7.56 -23.89
CA THR A 149 -10.19 -8.38 -25.10
C THR A 149 -10.18 -9.89 -24.81
N LEU A 150 -10.13 -10.29 -23.54
CA LEU A 150 -10.24 -11.68 -23.13
C LEU A 150 -11.61 -12.27 -23.52
N PRO A 151 -11.71 -13.59 -23.70
CA PRO A 151 -12.97 -14.25 -23.99
C PRO A 151 -14.04 -13.97 -22.92
N GLY A 152 -15.30 -13.99 -23.30
CA GLY A 152 -16.42 -13.92 -22.35
C GLY A 152 -16.46 -15.14 -21.42
N PRO A 153 -17.32 -15.14 -20.37
CA PRO A 153 -17.35 -16.22 -19.37
C PRO A 153 -17.52 -17.63 -19.92
N ARG A 154 -18.28 -17.81 -21.02
CA ARG A 154 -18.47 -19.12 -21.65
C ARG A 154 -17.23 -19.66 -22.35
N GLY A 155 -16.34 -18.80 -22.78
CA GLY A 155 -15.05 -19.15 -23.41
C GLY A 155 -13.87 -18.82 -22.52
N SER A 156 -14.08 -18.69 -21.20
CA SER A 156 -13.04 -18.33 -20.24
C SER A 156 -11.84 -19.28 -20.32
N ILE A 157 -10.67 -18.74 -20.02
CA ILE A 157 -9.46 -19.54 -19.84
C ILE A 157 -9.59 -20.26 -18.51
N ASP A 158 -9.69 -21.58 -18.58
CA ASP A 158 -9.82 -22.45 -17.42
C ASP A 158 -8.44 -22.90 -16.94
N ILE A 159 -8.20 -22.79 -15.64
CA ILE A 159 -6.99 -23.25 -14.98
C ILE A 159 -7.38 -24.25 -13.88
N GLY A 160 -7.43 -25.54 -14.27
CA GLY A 160 -7.66 -26.66 -13.35
C GLY A 160 -9.08 -26.76 -12.78
N ASP A 161 -10.09 -26.32 -13.50
CA ASP A 161 -11.50 -26.29 -13.07
C ASP A 161 -11.77 -25.48 -11.78
N VAL A 162 -10.83 -24.60 -11.42
CA VAL A 162 -10.82 -23.86 -10.15
C VAL A 162 -10.74 -22.34 -10.36
N PHE A 163 -9.94 -21.91 -11.35
CA PHE A 163 -9.76 -20.51 -11.69
C PHE A 163 -10.19 -20.26 -13.13
N PHE A 164 -11.01 -19.23 -13.35
CA PHE A 164 -11.54 -18.89 -14.67
C PHE A 164 -11.24 -17.43 -14.99
N ILE A 165 -10.45 -17.21 -16.05
CA ILE A 165 -10.07 -15.87 -16.51
C ILE A 165 -10.94 -15.50 -17.71
N SER A 166 -11.63 -14.36 -17.64
CA SER A 166 -12.47 -13.83 -18.69
C SER A 166 -12.41 -12.30 -18.75
N ASN A 167 -13.08 -11.71 -19.72
CA ASN A 167 -13.23 -10.24 -19.80
C ASN A 167 -14.04 -9.63 -18.64
N ARG A 168 -14.63 -10.46 -17.77
CA ARG A 168 -15.30 -10.05 -16.53
C ARG A 168 -14.41 -10.19 -15.29
N GLY A 169 -13.16 -10.58 -15.49
CA GLY A 169 -12.15 -10.71 -14.44
C GLY A 169 -11.71 -12.15 -14.18
N LEU A 170 -11.09 -12.34 -13.04
CA LEU A 170 -10.64 -13.63 -12.53
C LEU A 170 -11.64 -14.14 -11.49
N ASN A 171 -12.31 -15.23 -11.83
CA ASN A 171 -13.16 -15.97 -10.90
C ASN A 171 -12.30 -17.03 -10.20
N MET A 172 -12.37 -17.08 -8.88
CA MET A 172 -11.56 -17.94 -8.03
C MET A 172 -12.37 -18.50 -6.87
N PRO A 173 -11.95 -19.62 -6.26
CA PRO A 173 -12.66 -20.20 -5.13
C PRO A 173 -12.88 -19.15 -4.02
N GLY A 174 -14.11 -19.04 -3.58
CA GLY A 174 -14.48 -18.24 -2.41
C GLY A 174 -14.26 -19.04 -1.14
N ALA A 175 -13.78 -18.38 -0.11
CA ALA A 175 -13.62 -18.96 1.21
C ALA A 175 -14.68 -18.39 2.14
N SER A 176 -15.56 -19.24 2.69
CA SER A 176 -16.51 -18.86 3.74
C SER A 176 -16.16 -19.57 5.06
N MET A 177 -16.47 -18.94 6.17
CA MET A 177 -16.23 -19.53 7.48
C MET A 177 -17.10 -20.78 7.64
N ALA A 178 -16.45 -21.93 7.94
CA ALA A 178 -17.12 -23.16 8.28
C ALA A 178 -17.27 -23.31 9.81
N GLU A 179 -17.97 -24.32 10.27
CA GLU A 179 -18.16 -24.59 11.71
C GLU A 179 -16.82 -24.79 12.45
N GLY A 180 -15.81 -25.38 11.76
CA GLY A 180 -14.47 -25.57 12.29
C GLY A 180 -13.61 -24.31 12.39
N PHE A 181 -14.09 -23.11 11.95
CA PHE A 181 -13.30 -21.89 11.91
C PHE A 181 -12.81 -21.42 13.29
N TRP A 182 -13.74 -21.25 14.23
CA TRP A 182 -13.39 -20.78 15.58
C TRP A 182 -12.53 -21.76 16.36
N PRO A 183 -12.83 -23.10 16.35
CA PRO A 183 -11.92 -24.10 16.90
C PRO A 183 -10.52 -24.06 16.31
N PHE A 184 -10.39 -23.87 14.99
CA PHE A 184 -9.09 -23.73 14.32
C PHE A 184 -8.33 -22.47 14.78
N VAL A 185 -8.99 -21.32 14.88
CA VAL A 185 -8.39 -20.09 15.40
C VAL A 185 -7.94 -20.26 16.85
N ALA A 186 -8.77 -20.87 17.68
CA ALA A 186 -8.41 -21.20 19.07
C ALA A 186 -7.19 -22.15 19.11
N GLY A 187 -7.15 -23.14 18.22
CA GLY A 187 -6.01 -24.03 18.05
C GLY A 187 -4.71 -23.31 17.66
N LEU A 188 -4.79 -22.32 16.76
CA LEU A 188 -3.63 -21.49 16.39
C LEU A 188 -3.11 -20.66 17.58
N VAL A 189 -4.01 -20.04 18.35
CA VAL A 189 -3.64 -19.29 19.54
C VAL A 189 -2.99 -20.20 20.57
N LEU A 190 -3.57 -21.38 20.80
CA LEU A 190 -3.02 -22.40 21.70
C LEU A 190 -1.65 -22.90 21.25
N ALA A 191 -1.45 -23.11 19.95
CA ALA A 191 -0.17 -23.49 19.37
C ALA A 191 0.90 -22.42 19.63
N VAL A 192 0.58 -21.14 19.40
CA VAL A 192 1.50 -20.04 19.69
C VAL A 192 1.85 -19.95 21.16
N LEU A 193 0.87 -20.07 22.07
CA LEU A 193 1.09 -20.09 23.52
C LEU A 193 1.97 -21.27 23.94
N ALA A 194 1.69 -22.47 23.41
CA ALA A 194 2.50 -23.67 23.67
C ALA A 194 3.95 -23.52 23.18
N ILE A 195 4.16 -22.95 22.00
CA ILE A 195 5.50 -22.65 21.48
C ILE A 195 6.23 -21.64 22.37
N VAL A 196 5.59 -20.57 22.79
CA VAL A 196 6.19 -19.58 23.69
C VAL A 196 6.60 -20.23 25.03
N LEU A 197 5.71 -21.04 25.60
CA LEU A 197 5.99 -21.77 26.82
C LEU A 197 7.14 -22.76 26.64
N MET A 198 7.09 -23.56 25.58
CA MET A 198 8.14 -24.54 25.21
C MET A 198 9.50 -23.85 25.06
N VAL A 199 9.58 -22.73 24.34
CA VAL A 199 10.82 -21.98 24.17
C VAL A 199 11.35 -21.45 25.50
N ARG A 200 10.48 -20.94 26.38
CA ARG A 200 10.88 -20.50 27.72
C ARG A 200 11.43 -21.64 28.58
N LEU A 201 10.75 -22.78 28.59
CA LEU A 201 11.20 -23.97 29.33
C LEU A 201 12.51 -24.54 28.76
N ALA A 202 12.61 -24.59 27.43
CA ALA A 202 13.83 -25.06 26.75
C ALA A 202 15.04 -24.13 27.00
N ASN A 203 14.81 -22.81 27.13
CA ASN A 203 15.89 -21.87 27.48
C ASN A 203 16.34 -22.08 28.92
N ARG A 204 15.41 -22.21 29.89
CA ARG A 204 15.75 -22.50 31.30
C ARG A 204 16.53 -23.80 31.44
N ARG A 205 16.04 -24.88 30.79
CA ARG A 205 16.76 -26.15 30.80
C ARG A 205 18.16 -26.03 30.24
N PHE A 206 18.34 -25.29 29.15
CA PHE A 206 19.65 -25.05 28.55
C PHE A 206 20.59 -24.27 29.49
N GLU A 207 20.07 -23.28 30.23
CA GLU A 207 20.84 -22.55 31.25
C GLU A 207 21.25 -23.45 32.43
N GLU A 208 20.42 -24.42 32.81
CA GLU A 208 20.67 -25.31 33.95
C GLU A 208 21.54 -26.54 33.59
N THR A 209 21.32 -27.11 32.39
CA THR A 209 21.95 -28.41 32.03
C THR A 209 22.96 -28.31 30.89
N GLY A 210 22.96 -27.20 30.11
CA GLY A 210 23.77 -27.06 28.91
C GLY A 210 23.30 -27.90 27.71
N GLU A 211 22.21 -28.67 27.84
CA GLU A 211 21.74 -29.57 26.78
C GLU A 211 20.90 -28.78 25.73
N PRO A 212 21.25 -28.90 24.41
CA PRO A 212 20.50 -28.25 23.34
C PRO A 212 19.16 -28.93 23.11
N PHE A 213 18.06 -28.16 23.07
CA PHE A 213 16.73 -28.65 22.73
C PHE A 213 16.36 -28.29 21.28
N HIS A 214 15.70 -29.21 20.58
CA HIS A 214 15.31 -29.04 19.17
C HIS A 214 14.07 -28.10 19.02
N LYS A 215 14.21 -26.83 19.42
CA LYS A 215 13.12 -25.84 19.49
C LYS A 215 12.38 -25.66 18.18
N VAL A 216 13.10 -25.71 17.03
CA VAL A 216 12.52 -25.49 15.69
C VAL A 216 11.59 -26.65 15.32
N TRP A 217 12.05 -27.89 15.46
CA TRP A 217 11.26 -29.06 15.08
C TRP A 217 10.04 -29.28 15.98
N VAL A 218 10.21 -29.12 17.29
CA VAL A 218 9.10 -29.24 18.24
C VAL A 218 8.13 -28.07 18.06
N GLY A 219 8.62 -26.84 17.82
CA GLY A 219 7.77 -25.69 17.52
C GLY A 219 6.95 -25.90 16.25
N LEU A 220 7.56 -26.44 15.20
CA LEU A 220 6.87 -26.77 13.94
C LEU A 220 5.80 -27.84 14.15
N ALA A 221 6.11 -28.88 14.92
CA ALA A 221 5.17 -29.94 15.26
C ALA A 221 3.96 -29.42 16.06
N LEU A 222 4.17 -28.51 17.00
CA LEU A 222 3.09 -27.86 17.75
C LEU A 222 2.26 -26.93 16.85
N PHE A 223 2.92 -26.15 15.98
CA PHE A 223 2.26 -25.21 15.08
C PHE A 223 1.37 -25.88 14.02
N ILE A 224 1.75 -27.05 13.56
CA ILE A 224 0.96 -27.85 12.60
C ILE A 224 0.02 -28.80 13.33
N GLY A 225 0.51 -29.44 14.39
CA GLY A 225 -0.22 -30.53 15.08
C GLY A 225 -1.47 -30.05 15.82
N ILE A 226 -1.38 -28.94 16.57
CA ILE A 226 -2.54 -28.45 17.33
C ILE A 226 -3.67 -27.95 16.41
N PRO A 227 -3.44 -27.06 15.41
CA PRO A 227 -4.49 -26.70 14.46
C PRO A 227 -4.96 -27.88 13.60
N GLY A 228 -4.04 -28.78 13.22
CA GLY A 228 -4.39 -30.00 12.49
C GLY A 228 -5.33 -30.90 13.27
N LEU A 229 -5.09 -31.07 14.57
CA LEU A 229 -6.01 -31.79 15.46
C LEU A 229 -7.38 -31.11 15.55
N CYS A 230 -7.42 -29.77 15.60
CA CYS A 230 -8.69 -29.03 15.57
C CYS A 230 -9.45 -29.30 14.27
N VAL A 231 -8.77 -29.33 13.12
CA VAL A 231 -9.40 -29.67 11.82
C VAL A 231 -9.96 -31.09 11.82
N LEU A 232 -9.24 -32.05 12.40
CA LEU A 232 -9.68 -33.44 12.47
C LEU A 232 -10.90 -33.64 13.39
N LEU A 233 -10.97 -32.87 14.50
CA LEU A 233 -12.05 -33.01 15.48
C LEU A 233 -13.30 -32.19 15.14
N PHE A 234 -13.12 -31.00 14.58
CA PHE A 234 -14.20 -30.03 14.37
C PHE A 234 -14.50 -29.75 12.88
N GLY A 235 -13.80 -30.43 11.97
CA GLY A 235 -13.95 -30.25 10.53
C GLY A 235 -13.12 -29.10 9.95
N SER A 236 -13.29 -28.90 8.65
CA SER A 236 -12.58 -27.83 7.92
C SER A 236 -12.91 -26.45 8.49
N PRO A 237 -11.90 -25.55 8.66
CA PRO A 237 -12.15 -24.17 9.07
C PRO A 237 -12.79 -23.32 7.96
N VAL A 238 -12.72 -23.78 6.71
CA VAL A 238 -13.16 -23.03 5.55
C VAL A 238 -13.98 -23.94 4.63
N ASN A 239 -15.13 -23.44 4.19
CA ASN A 239 -15.87 -23.99 3.08
C ASN A 239 -15.42 -23.29 1.79
N TRP A 240 -14.96 -24.09 0.81
CA TRP A 240 -14.56 -23.60 -0.49
C TRP A 240 -15.72 -23.66 -1.46
N GLU A 241 -16.12 -22.50 -1.99
CA GLU A 241 -17.13 -22.40 -3.03
C GLU A 241 -16.42 -22.16 -4.37
N ILE A 242 -16.38 -23.20 -5.21
CA ILE A 242 -15.75 -23.11 -6.54
C ILE A 242 -16.73 -22.41 -7.49
N PRO A 243 -16.28 -21.39 -8.26
CA PRO A 243 -17.12 -20.70 -9.21
C PRO A 243 -17.66 -21.67 -10.26
N GLN A 244 -18.96 -21.61 -10.54
CA GLN A 244 -19.60 -22.42 -11.57
C GLN A 244 -20.26 -21.53 -12.61
N LEU A 245 -20.12 -21.88 -13.89
CA LEU A 245 -20.77 -21.16 -14.97
C LEU A 245 -22.28 -21.37 -14.91
N LYS A 246 -23.04 -20.33 -14.59
CA LYS A 246 -24.50 -20.32 -14.58
C LYS A 246 -25.02 -19.32 -15.63
N GLY A 247 -25.51 -19.84 -16.73
CA GLY A 247 -26.05 -19.00 -17.84
C GLY A 247 -24.94 -18.23 -18.56
N PHE A 248 -24.85 -16.90 -18.33
CA PHE A 248 -23.92 -16.00 -19.01
C PHE A 248 -22.78 -15.50 -18.10
N ASN A 249 -22.75 -15.94 -16.83
CA ASN A 249 -21.74 -15.52 -15.87
C ASN A 249 -21.40 -16.65 -14.90
N PHE A 250 -20.30 -16.47 -14.16
CA PHE A 250 -19.97 -17.34 -13.04
C PHE A 250 -20.81 -16.96 -11.81
N ALA A 251 -21.19 -17.95 -11.03
CA ALA A 251 -21.84 -17.82 -9.73
C ALA A 251 -21.06 -18.60 -8.70
N GLY A 252 -21.03 -18.08 -7.47
CA GLY A 252 -20.20 -18.59 -6.38
C GLY A 252 -18.74 -18.14 -6.49
N GLY A 253 -17.99 -18.39 -5.44
CA GLY A 253 -16.60 -17.97 -5.35
C GLY A 253 -16.40 -16.45 -5.21
N TRP A 254 -15.17 -16.02 -5.42
CA TRP A 254 -14.78 -14.61 -5.47
C TRP A 254 -14.45 -14.18 -6.89
N VAL A 255 -14.75 -12.91 -7.20
CA VAL A 255 -14.44 -12.30 -8.49
C VAL A 255 -13.51 -11.13 -8.27
N LEU A 256 -12.32 -11.18 -8.88
CA LEU A 256 -11.45 -10.02 -9.02
C LEU A 256 -11.79 -9.35 -10.35
N ILE A 257 -12.46 -8.20 -10.29
CA ILE A 257 -12.90 -7.47 -11.48
C ILE A 257 -11.72 -7.03 -12.37
N PRO A 258 -11.90 -6.89 -13.69
CA PRO A 258 -10.84 -6.56 -14.61
C PRO A 258 -10.19 -5.20 -14.30
N GLU A 259 -10.94 -4.26 -13.76
CA GLU A 259 -10.46 -2.94 -13.32
C GLU A 259 -9.41 -3.08 -12.19
N LEU A 260 -9.67 -3.95 -11.18
CA LEU A 260 -8.71 -4.21 -10.10
C LEU A 260 -7.45 -4.86 -10.63
N LEU A 261 -7.60 -5.85 -11.51
CA LEU A 261 -6.46 -6.58 -12.09
C LEU A 261 -5.57 -5.66 -12.92
N ALA A 262 -6.19 -4.87 -13.82
CA ALA A 262 -5.48 -3.93 -14.69
C ALA A 262 -4.75 -2.86 -13.89
N LEU A 263 -5.44 -2.25 -12.92
CA LEU A 263 -4.87 -1.23 -12.05
C LEU A 263 -3.69 -1.77 -11.24
N THR A 264 -3.90 -2.89 -10.55
CA THR A 264 -2.87 -3.49 -9.70
C THR A 264 -1.65 -3.91 -10.51
N LEU A 265 -1.87 -4.53 -11.68
CA LEU A 265 -0.79 -4.96 -12.58
C LEU A 265 -0.01 -3.76 -13.11
N ALA A 266 -0.69 -2.73 -13.61
CA ALA A 266 -0.06 -1.53 -14.16
C ALA A 266 0.77 -0.80 -13.09
N LEU A 267 0.20 -0.56 -11.91
CA LEU A 267 0.90 0.12 -10.81
C LEU A 267 2.08 -0.71 -10.29
N THR A 268 1.94 -2.04 -10.25
CA THR A 268 3.02 -2.96 -9.88
C THR A 268 4.19 -2.85 -10.85
N ILE A 269 3.92 -3.01 -12.14
CA ILE A 269 4.94 -2.96 -13.20
C ILE A 269 5.63 -1.58 -13.23
N TYR A 270 4.85 -0.52 -13.20
CA TYR A 270 5.36 0.86 -13.19
C TYR A 270 6.26 1.12 -11.96
N THR A 271 5.75 0.87 -10.77
CA THR A 271 6.48 1.18 -9.53
C THR A 271 7.69 0.27 -9.33
N ALA A 272 7.60 -1.01 -9.74
CA ALA A 272 8.71 -1.95 -9.70
C ALA A 272 9.92 -1.48 -10.52
N ALA A 273 9.70 -0.77 -11.64
CA ALA A 273 10.78 -0.23 -12.44
C ALA A 273 11.58 0.86 -11.68
N PHE A 274 10.91 1.69 -10.90
CA PHE A 274 11.58 2.67 -10.03
C PHE A 274 12.27 2.01 -8.84
N ILE A 275 11.62 1.04 -8.21
CA ILE A 275 12.21 0.27 -7.09
C ILE A 275 13.45 -0.48 -7.57
N ALA A 276 13.43 -1.06 -8.76
CA ALA A 276 14.59 -1.75 -9.33
C ALA A 276 15.81 -0.84 -9.46
N GLU A 277 15.62 0.42 -9.86
CA GLU A 277 16.71 1.40 -9.92
C GLU A 277 17.22 1.78 -8.53
N ILE A 278 16.33 1.96 -7.55
CA ILE A 278 16.68 2.22 -6.16
C ILE A 278 17.51 1.07 -5.59
N VAL A 279 17.08 -0.16 -5.81
CA VAL A 279 17.79 -1.37 -5.36
C VAL A 279 19.17 -1.47 -6.01
N ARG A 280 19.25 -1.31 -7.33
CA ARG A 280 20.52 -1.32 -8.06
C ARG A 280 21.49 -0.26 -7.55
N SER A 281 21.04 0.98 -7.39
CA SER A 281 21.86 2.09 -6.92
C SER A 281 22.27 1.89 -5.45
N GLY A 282 21.37 1.41 -4.60
CA GLY A 282 21.68 1.14 -3.19
C GLY A 282 22.69 0.03 -2.99
N ILE A 283 22.65 -1.05 -3.80
CA ILE A 283 23.67 -2.09 -3.73
C ILE A 283 25.03 -1.57 -4.24
N ARG A 284 25.03 -0.79 -5.31
CA ARG A 284 26.25 -0.18 -5.87
C ARG A 284 26.87 0.90 -4.99
N SER A 285 26.12 1.51 -4.10
CA SER A 285 26.63 2.54 -3.18
C SER A 285 27.53 1.97 -2.08
N VAL A 286 27.47 0.66 -1.83
CA VAL A 286 28.36 0.01 -0.85
C VAL A 286 29.76 -0.06 -1.42
N SER A 287 30.73 0.50 -0.70
CA SER A 287 32.14 0.55 -1.11
C SER A 287 32.71 -0.85 -1.40
N HIS A 288 33.47 -0.97 -2.50
CA HIS A 288 34.14 -2.22 -2.87
C HIS A 288 35.08 -2.73 -1.77
N GLY A 289 35.70 -1.83 -1.01
CA GLY A 289 36.54 -2.17 0.14
C GLY A 289 35.82 -2.98 1.22
N GLN A 290 34.50 -2.88 1.35
CA GLN A 290 33.71 -3.74 2.26
C GLN A 290 33.72 -5.20 1.81
N THR A 291 33.69 -5.41 0.50
CA THR A 291 33.77 -6.77 -0.10
C THR A 291 35.18 -7.31 0.06
N GLU A 292 36.20 -6.50 -0.16
CA GLU A 292 37.62 -6.89 0.00
C GLU A 292 37.93 -7.21 1.47
N ALA A 293 37.51 -6.38 2.40
CA ALA A 293 37.66 -6.62 3.83
C ALA A 293 36.96 -7.92 4.28
N ALA A 294 35.74 -8.17 3.80
CA ALA A 294 35.02 -9.39 4.10
C ALA A 294 35.74 -10.64 3.56
N ARG A 295 36.29 -10.57 2.34
CA ARG A 295 37.09 -11.65 1.74
C ARG A 295 38.40 -11.90 2.48
N SER A 296 39.08 -10.83 2.94
CA SER A 296 40.30 -10.93 3.75
C SER A 296 40.06 -11.64 5.09
N LEU A 297 38.83 -11.55 5.63
CA LEU A 297 38.38 -12.31 6.79
C LEU A 297 37.91 -13.74 6.47
N GLY A 298 38.10 -14.22 5.23
CA GLY A 298 37.72 -15.57 4.80
C GLY A 298 36.22 -15.77 4.56
N LEU A 299 35.43 -14.70 4.51
CA LEU A 299 33.98 -14.81 4.22
C LEU A 299 33.75 -15.20 2.75
N ARG A 300 32.94 -16.22 2.53
CA ARG A 300 32.45 -16.60 1.18
C ARG A 300 31.46 -15.56 0.66
N GLU A 301 31.18 -15.55 -0.64
CA GLU A 301 30.32 -14.56 -1.30
C GLU A 301 28.91 -14.46 -0.67
N GLY A 302 28.25 -15.58 -0.37
CA GLY A 302 26.93 -15.59 0.25
C GLY A 302 26.87 -14.89 1.62
N PRO A 303 27.70 -15.30 2.61
CA PRO A 303 27.83 -14.59 3.88
C PRO A 303 28.22 -13.11 3.73
N THR A 304 29.13 -12.76 2.81
CA THR A 304 29.52 -11.37 2.52
C THR A 304 28.30 -10.56 2.05
N LEU A 305 27.56 -11.08 1.09
CA LEU A 305 26.35 -10.41 0.60
C LEU A 305 25.33 -10.23 1.73
N ARG A 306 25.00 -11.30 2.47
CA ARG A 306 23.94 -11.28 3.48
C ARG A 306 24.27 -10.47 4.73
N LYS A 307 25.53 -10.51 5.19
CA LYS A 307 25.93 -9.93 6.50
C LYS A 307 26.61 -8.57 6.36
N VAL A 308 27.18 -8.24 5.19
CA VAL A 308 27.95 -7.01 4.98
C VAL A 308 27.25 -6.08 3.99
N ILE A 309 26.97 -6.58 2.76
CA ILE A 309 26.48 -5.72 1.67
C ILE A 309 25.01 -5.37 1.86
N ILE A 310 24.12 -6.36 2.00
CA ILE A 310 22.68 -6.12 2.09
C ILE A 310 22.31 -5.19 3.25
N PRO A 311 22.81 -5.35 4.49
CA PRO A 311 22.47 -4.45 5.60
C PRO A 311 22.88 -3.01 5.34
N GLN A 312 24.01 -2.78 4.66
CA GLN A 312 24.45 -1.45 4.29
C GLN A 312 23.65 -0.87 3.14
N ALA A 313 23.37 -1.67 2.09
CA ALA A 313 22.55 -1.29 0.96
C ALA A 313 21.11 -0.92 1.37
N LEU A 314 20.50 -1.67 2.28
CA LEU A 314 19.13 -1.41 2.76
C LEU A 314 18.98 -0.01 3.39
N ARG A 315 20.01 0.52 4.04
CA ARG A 315 19.98 1.88 4.60
C ARG A 315 19.88 2.96 3.52
N VAL A 316 20.45 2.69 2.36
CA VAL A 316 20.36 3.59 1.19
C VAL A 316 19.07 3.36 0.40
N ILE A 317 18.58 2.13 0.36
CA ILE A 317 17.38 1.71 -0.38
C ILE A 317 16.10 2.21 0.30
N ILE A 318 15.98 2.06 1.62
CA ILE A 318 14.71 2.26 2.35
C ILE A 318 14.19 3.71 2.29
N PRO A 319 14.99 4.77 2.48
CA PRO A 319 14.46 6.13 2.40
C PRO A 319 13.80 6.46 1.06
N PRO A 320 14.39 6.18 -0.13
CA PRO A 320 13.73 6.40 -1.41
C PRO A 320 12.51 5.49 -1.66
N LEU A 321 12.46 4.28 -1.08
CA LEU A 321 11.28 3.40 -1.16
C LEU A 321 10.02 4.06 -0.59
N THR A 322 10.15 4.85 0.48
CA THR A 322 9.04 5.60 1.07
C THR A 322 8.34 6.46 0.02
N SER A 323 9.12 7.19 -0.80
CA SER A 323 8.58 8.02 -1.87
C SER A 323 7.84 7.19 -2.93
N GLN A 324 8.33 5.98 -3.25
CA GLN A 324 7.66 5.11 -4.21
C GLN A 324 6.32 4.57 -3.68
N TYR A 325 6.26 4.21 -2.39
CA TYR A 325 5.01 3.76 -1.77
C TYR A 325 3.97 4.89 -1.68
N LEU A 326 4.41 6.11 -1.36
CA LEU A 326 3.55 7.29 -1.39
C LEU A 326 3.03 7.60 -2.80
N ASN A 327 3.88 7.48 -3.82
CA ASN A 327 3.50 7.68 -5.20
C ASN A 327 2.51 6.61 -5.69
N LEU A 328 2.73 5.33 -5.34
CA LEU A 328 1.81 4.25 -5.67
C LEU A 328 0.43 4.49 -5.06
N ALA A 329 0.38 4.84 -3.77
CA ALA A 329 -0.88 5.16 -3.08
C ALA A 329 -1.63 6.32 -3.75
N LYS A 330 -0.93 7.38 -4.19
CA LYS A 330 -1.54 8.50 -4.91
C LYS A 330 -1.97 8.10 -6.32
N ASN A 331 -1.17 7.30 -7.01
CA ASN A 331 -1.47 6.85 -8.37
C ASN A 331 -2.67 5.89 -8.42
N SER A 332 -3.11 5.30 -7.28
CA SER A 332 -4.35 4.53 -7.23
C SER A 332 -5.56 5.36 -7.68
N SER A 333 -5.53 6.69 -7.49
CA SER A 333 -6.59 7.60 -7.97
C SER A 333 -6.74 7.65 -9.49
N LEU A 334 -5.72 7.23 -10.26
CA LEU A 334 -5.81 7.08 -11.72
C LEU A 334 -6.81 6.00 -12.15
N ALA A 335 -7.20 5.15 -11.22
CA ALA A 335 -8.25 4.14 -11.37
C ALA A 335 -9.60 4.71 -11.79
N ALA A 336 -9.88 5.97 -11.48
CA ALA A 336 -11.07 6.69 -11.96
C ALA A 336 -11.16 6.67 -13.50
N GLY A 337 -10.01 6.61 -14.21
CA GLY A 337 -9.97 6.53 -15.68
C GLY A 337 -10.49 5.22 -16.28
N ILE A 338 -10.62 4.15 -15.47
CA ILE A 338 -11.16 2.84 -15.88
C ILE A 338 -12.40 2.43 -15.04
N GLY A 339 -12.88 3.31 -14.16
CA GLY A 339 -14.08 3.07 -13.37
C GLY A 339 -13.91 2.12 -12.17
N TYR A 340 -12.68 1.84 -11.73
CA TYR A 340 -12.49 1.07 -10.50
C TYR A 340 -13.02 1.86 -9.29
N PRO A 341 -13.86 1.26 -8.42
CA PRO A 341 -14.58 1.96 -7.36
C PRO A 341 -13.70 2.26 -6.13
N GLU A 342 -12.64 3.07 -6.32
CA GLU A 342 -11.82 3.61 -5.25
C GLU A 342 -12.32 5.01 -4.82
N MET A 343 -11.65 5.64 -3.87
CA MET A 343 -12.10 6.88 -3.24
C MET A 343 -12.39 8.03 -4.24
N VAL A 344 -11.53 8.26 -5.24
CA VAL A 344 -11.73 9.33 -6.23
C VAL A 344 -12.89 9.01 -7.15
N SER A 345 -12.95 7.78 -7.68
CA SER A 345 -14.02 7.33 -8.56
C SER A 345 -15.39 7.40 -7.89
N LEU A 346 -15.49 6.92 -6.64
CA LEU A 346 -16.76 6.94 -5.89
C LEU A 346 -17.12 8.34 -5.41
N PHE A 347 -16.21 9.03 -4.71
CA PHE A 347 -16.52 10.33 -4.09
C PHE A 347 -16.42 11.48 -5.09
N ALA A 348 -15.24 11.74 -5.66
CA ALA A 348 -15.07 12.84 -6.60
C ALA A 348 -15.75 12.61 -7.96
N GLY A 349 -16.05 11.35 -8.30
CA GLY A 349 -16.87 10.97 -9.45
C GLY A 349 -18.36 10.95 -9.11
N THR A 350 -18.83 9.84 -8.53
CA THR A 350 -20.28 9.56 -8.40
C THR A 350 -20.97 10.42 -7.36
N VAL A 351 -20.46 10.48 -6.11
CA VAL A 351 -21.08 11.23 -5.02
C VAL A 351 -21.14 12.71 -5.32
N LEU A 352 -20.05 13.29 -5.85
CA LEU A 352 -20.02 14.69 -6.26
C LEU A 352 -21.11 15.01 -7.31
N ASN A 353 -21.24 14.16 -8.32
CA ASN A 353 -22.24 14.35 -9.38
C ASN A 353 -23.68 14.24 -8.88
N GLN A 354 -23.93 13.39 -7.89
CA GLN A 354 -25.29 13.21 -7.33
C GLN A 354 -25.66 14.28 -6.31
N THR A 355 -24.71 14.73 -5.48
CA THR A 355 -24.97 15.66 -4.38
C THR A 355 -24.73 17.11 -4.74
N GLY A 356 -23.86 17.39 -5.70
CA GLY A 356 -23.40 18.75 -6.03
C GLY A 356 -22.50 19.39 -4.98
N GLN A 357 -22.19 18.71 -3.87
CA GLN A 357 -21.43 19.24 -2.73
C GLN A 357 -19.91 19.12 -2.97
N ALA A 358 -19.41 19.94 -3.90
CA ALA A 358 -18.05 19.83 -4.41
C ALA A 358 -16.98 20.07 -3.32
N ILE A 359 -17.20 21.01 -2.41
CA ILE A 359 -16.22 21.40 -1.39
C ILE A 359 -16.04 20.26 -0.40
N GLU A 360 -17.14 19.76 0.15
CA GLU A 360 -17.15 18.72 1.16
C GLU A 360 -16.60 17.40 0.60
N VAL A 361 -17.05 16.99 -0.57
CA VAL A 361 -16.63 15.75 -1.22
C VAL A 361 -15.14 15.78 -1.58
N ILE A 362 -14.66 16.90 -2.16
CA ILE A 362 -13.24 17.03 -2.49
C ILE A 362 -12.39 17.12 -1.22
N ALA A 363 -12.85 17.88 -0.19
CA ALA A 363 -12.14 17.96 1.10
C ALA A 363 -12.01 16.59 1.77
N ILE A 364 -13.08 15.77 1.79
CA ILE A 364 -13.05 14.39 2.28
C ILE A 364 -12.03 13.57 1.50
N THR A 365 -12.12 13.59 0.17
CA THR A 365 -11.23 12.83 -0.70
C THR A 365 -9.76 13.21 -0.48
N MET A 366 -9.44 14.50 -0.45
CA MET A 366 -8.09 14.99 -0.18
C MET A 366 -7.60 14.58 1.21
N SER A 367 -8.46 14.66 2.23
CA SER A 367 -8.13 14.28 3.60
C SER A 367 -7.79 12.81 3.73
N VAL A 368 -8.49 11.94 2.99
CA VAL A 368 -8.19 10.49 2.94
C VAL A 368 -6.80 10.25 2.37
N TYR A 369 -6.46 10.81 1.21
CA TYR A 369 -5.13 10.63 0.61
C TYR A 369 -4.02 11.25 1.46
N LEU A 370 -4.30 12.36 2.15
CA LEU A 370 -3.38 12.93 3.13
C LEU A 370 -3.15 11.98 4.31
N ALA A 371 -4.22 11.43 4.88
CA ALA A 371 -4.14 10.49 6.00
C ALA A 371 -3.38 9.21 5.62
N ILE A 372 -3.66 8.63 4.44
CA ILE A 372 -2.91 7.48 3.91
C ILE A 372 -1.42 7.83 3.76
N SER A 373 -1.11 9.00 3.18
CA SER A 373 0.26 9.44 2.98
C SER A 373 1.00 9.65 4.30
N ILE A 374 0.37 10.26 5.30
CA ILE A 374 0.94 10.44 6.64
C ILE A 374 1.18 9.06 7.29
N SER A 375 0.22 8.14 7.19
CA SER A 375 0.32 6.80 7.76
C SER A 375 1.51 6.02 7.17
N ILE A 376 1.64 6.01 5.83
CA ILE A 376 2.78 5.38 5.15
C ILE A 376 4.10 6.04 5.61
N SER A 377 4.16 7.37 5.67
CA SER A 377 5.36 8.10 6.10
C SER A 377 5.75 7.77 7.54
N LEU A 378 4.79 7.70 8.46
CA LEU A 378 5.04 7.36 9.86
C LEU A 378 5.56 5.92 10.01
N LEU A 379 4.94 4.96 9.32
CA LEU A 379 5.38 3.56 9.32
C LEU A 379 6.81 3.42 8.77
N MET A 380 7.09 4.05 7.64
CA MET A 380 8.40 3.97 6.99
C MET A 380 9.49 4.71 7.78
N ASN A 381 9.17 5.86 8.39
CA ASN A 381 10.10 6.58 9.27
C ASN A 381 10.41 5.78 10.54
N GLY A 382 9.41 5.10 11.12
CA GLY A 382 9.61 4.19 12.24
C GLY A 382 10.55 3.03 11.87
N TYR A 383 10.36 2.45 10.69
CA TYR A 383 11.24 1.39 10.18
C TYR A 383 12.65 1.89 9.88
N ASN A 384 12.78 3.06 9.25
CA ASN A 384 14.06 3.68 8.92
C ASN A 384 14.90 3.98 10.18
N LYS A 385 14.26 4.49 11.26
CA LYS A 385 14.93 4.72 12.56
C LYS A 385 15.51 3.44 13.17
N ARG A 386 14.89 2.28 12.96
CA ARG A 386 15.38 1.00 13.49
C ARG A 386 16.61 0.47 12.75
N ILE A 387 16.77 0.86 11.47
CA ILE A 387 17.87 0.40 10.61
C ILE A 387 19.05 1.40 10.60
N ALA A 388 18.81 2.65 11.00
CA ALA A 388 19.86 3.66 11.13
C ALA A 388 20.97 3.18 12.07
N LEU A 389 22.24 3.46 11.70
CA LEU A 389 23.37 3.25 12.60
C LEU A 389 23.28 4.24 13.76
N ILE A 390 23.38 3.74 14.97
CA ILE A 390 23.76 4.55 16.12
C ILE A 390 25.27 4.69 16.01
N GLU A 391 25.75 5.80 15.47
CA GLU A 391 27.16 6.17 15.61
C GLU A 391 27.41 6.42 17.10
N ARG A 392 28.22 5.53 17.69
CA ARG A 392 28.72 5.70 19.05
C ARG A 392 30.09 6.37 19.00
#